data_ecde603d0832e8cb47826c86e6487743
#
_entry.id   ecde603d0832e8cb47826c86e6487743
#
_cell.length_a   1.000
_cell.length_b   1.000
_cell.length_c   1.000
_cell.angle_alpha   90.00
_cell.angle_beta   90.00
_cell.angle_gamma   90.00
#
_symmetry.space_group_name_H-M   'P 1'
#
loop_
_entity.id
_entity.type
_entity.pdbx_description
1 polymer ?
#
loop_
_entity_poly.entity_id
_entity_poly.type
_entity_poly.pdbx_seq_one_letter_code
_entity_poly.pdbx_strand_id
1 'polypeptide(L)'
;MNFQDQVVVVTGAGSGIGKTVAEQYAKKGAKVVIAELNAETGNEVARQIKTQGGEAVFIQTDVREPNDIIHLFQKTNEMYGKVNILINNAGVSRWKDPLELTVEEWEDIIHTNLRSVFLCSREAAKYMKKNENGGAIVNMASTRAFMSEPHSEAYAATKGGIVALSHALAVSFSPYHIRVNSISPGWIETKNYENLNEIDHSQHPAGRVGRPIDIAKGCFYLTDPENDFITGQNIVIDGGMTIKMIYEE
;
A
#
# COMPACT_ATOMS: atom_id res chain seq x y z
N MET A 1 5.64 -18.96 -3.45
CA MET A 1 4.95 -18.06 -2.51
C MET A 1 3.52 -18.54 -2.31
N ASN A 2 3.19 -19.01 -1.14
CA ASN A 2 1.86 -19.42 -0.69
C ASN A 2 1.52 -18.62 0.56
N PHE A 3 0.32 -18.06 0.64
CA PHE A 3 -0.16 -17.26 1.78
C PHE A 3 -1.35 -17.93 2.48
N GLN A 4 -1.41 -19.26 2.37
CA GLN A 4 -2.48 -20.05 2.99
C GLN A 4 -2.62 -19.69 4.47
N ASP A 5 -3.85 -19.40 4.90
CA ASP A 5 -4.20 -19.01 6.26
C ASP A 5 -3.53 -17.74 6.84
N GLN A 6 -2.77 -17.01 6.04
CA GLN A 6 -2.28 -15.69 6.43
C GLN A 6 -3.42 -14.66 6.43
N VAL A 7 -3.50 -13.85 7.48
CA VAL A 7 -4.47 -12.75 7.57
C VAL A 7 -3.82 -11.48 7.07
N VAL A 8 -4.36 -10.94 5.98
CA VAL A 8 -3.83 -9.79 5.24
C VAL A 8 -4.82 -8.63 5.31
N VAL A 9 -4.41 -7.53 5.89
CA VAL A 9 -5.18 -6.27 5.89
C VAL A 9 -4.67 -5.36 4.79
N VAL A 10 -5.55 -4.89 3.91
CA VAL A 10 -5.20 -3.94 2.83
C VAL A 10 -6.05 -2.70 2.98
N THR A 11 -5.41 -1.54 3.17
CA THR A 11 -6.11 -0.24 3.24
C THR A 11 -6.29 0.37 1.86
N GLY A 12 -7.42 1.07 1.62
CA GLY A 12 -7.75 1.60 0.30
C GLY A 12 -7.94 0.49 -0.74
N ALA A 13 -8.54 -0.62 -0.34
CA ALA A 13 -8.65 -1.83 -1.16
C ALA A 13 -9.90 -1.88 -2.05
N GLY A 14 -10.68 -0.80 -2.13
CA GLY A 14 -11.89 -0.71 -2.96
C GLY A 14 -11.60 -0.52 -4.44
N SER A 15 -10.40 -0.10 -4.84
CA SER A 15 -10.04 0.18 -6.24
C SER A 15 -8.55 0.06 -6.51
N GLY A 16 -8.16 0.16 -7.78
CA GLY A 16 -6.78 0.35 -8.23
C GLY A 16 -5.79 -0.72 -7.73
N ILE A 17 -4.65 -0.25 -7.23
CA ILE A 17 -3.58 -1.11 -6.72
C ILE A 17 -4.07 -1.93 -5.52
N GLY A 18 -4.73 -1.29 -4.54
CA GLY A 18 -5.21 -1.95 -3.33
C GLY A 18 -6.17 -3.09 -3.61
N LYS A 19 -7.16 -2.89 -4.50
CA LYS A 19 -8.06 -3.94 -4.97
C LYS A 19 -7.29 -5.12 -5.55
N THR A 20 -6.39 -4.86 -6.50
CA THR A 20 -5.60 -5.93 -7.15
C THR A 20 -4.74 -6.67 -6.14
N VAL A 21 -4.09 -5.96 -5.22
CA VAL A 21 -3.29 -6.59 -4.14
C VAL A 21 -4.16 -7.52 -3.31
N ALA A 22 -5.33 -7.05 -2.86
CA ALA A 22 -6.28 -7.85 -2.07
C ALA A 22 -6.73 -9.11 -2.82
N GLU A 23 -7.16 -8.98 -4.08
CA GLU A 23 -7.55 -10.10 -4.93
C GLU A 23 -6.44 -11.13 -5.12
N GLN A 24 -5.21 -10.66 -5.32
CA GLN A 24 -4.07 -11.53 -5.56
C GLN A 24 -3.61 -12.28 -4.29
N TYR A 25 -3.69 -11.66 -3.11
CA TYR A 25 -3.48 -12.40 -1.85
C TYR A 25 -4.55 -13.46 -1.63
N ALA A 26 -5.82 -13.13 -1.86
CA ALA A 26 -6.91 -14.11 -1.74
C ALA A 26 -6.71 -15.32 -2.68
N LYS A 27 -6.29 -15.10 -3.94
CA LYS A 27 -5.95 -16.17 -4.89
C LYS A 27 -4.80 -17.06 -4.42
N LYS A 28 -3.99 -16.60 -3.48
CA LYS A 28 -2.89 -17.35 -2.87
C LYS A 28 -3.26 -17.98 -1.52
N GLY A 29 -4.55 -18.02 -1.19
CA GLY A 29 -5.08 -18.67 0.01
C GLY A 29 -5.10 -17.79 1.27
N ALA A 30 -4.80 -16.49 1.16
CA ALA A 30 -4.89 -15.58 2.29
C ALA A 30 -6.35 -15.25 2.65
N LYS A 31 -6.58 -14.97 3.94
CA LYS A 31 -7.80 -14.36 4.47
C LYS A 31 -7.63 -12.84 4.41
N VAL A 32 -8.40 -12.18 3.58
CA VAL A 32 -8.16 -10.76 3.25
C VAL A 32 -9.19 -9.86 3.93
N VAL A 33 -8.70 -8.83 4.59
CA VAL A 33 -9.52 -7.75 5.15
C VAL A 33 -9.41 -6.53 4.23
N ILE A 34 -10.53 -6.18 3.62
CA ILE A 34 -10.70 -5.01 2.77
C ILE A 34 -11.03 -3.82 3.68
N ALA A 35 -10.05 -2.97 3.96
CA ALA A 35 -10.27 -1.73 4.70
C ALA A 35 -10.45 -0.58 3.70
N GLU A 36 -11.67 -0.05 3.61
CA GLU A 36 -12.06 0.94 2.60
C GLU A 36 -13.05 1.94 3.18
N LEU A 37 -12.93 3.19 2.78
CA LEU A 37 -13.84 4.27 3.19
C LEU A 37 -15.21 4.11 2.53
N ASN A 38 -15.24 3.84 1.23
CA ASN A 38 -16.46 3.68 0.46
C ASN A 38 -17.01 2.26 0.64
N ALA A 39 -18.18 2.18 1.31
CA ALA A 39 -18.80 0.90 1.63
C ALA A 39 -19.24 0.11 0.39
N GLU A 40 -19.65 0.77 -0.69
CA GLU A 40 -20.07 0.12 -1.93
C GLU A 40 -18.89 -0.61 -2.59
N THR A 41 -17.78 0.11 -2.84
CA THR A 41 -16.60 -0.47 -3.48
C THR A 41 -15.92 -1.53 -2.60
N GLY A 42 -15.87 -1.31 -1.27
CA GLY A 42 -15.29 -2.28 -0.33
C GLY A 42 -16.09 -3.60 -0.30
N ASN A 43 -17.42 -3.52 -0.21
CA ASN A 43 -18.29 -4.71 -0.26
C ASN A 43 -18.20 -5.43 -1.59
N GLU A 44 -18.16 -4.68 -2.70
CA GLU A 44 -18.06 -5.27 -4.04
C GLU A 44 -16.77 -6.08 -4.20
N VAL A 45 -15.61 -5.55 -3.77
CA VAL A 45 -14.34 -6.28 -3.83
C VAL A 45 -14.39 -7.54 -2.96
N ALA A 46 -14.91 -7.44 -1.73
CA ALA A 46 -15.06 -8.61 -0.85
C ALA A 46 -15.97 -9.68 -1.48
N ARG A 47 -17.07 -9.27 -2.12
CA ARG A 47 -17.98 -10.16 -2.84
C ARG A 47 -17.30 -10.83 -4.03
N GLN A 48 -16.56 -10.08 -4.85
CA GLN A 48 -15.82 -10.61 -6.01
C GLN A 48 -14.80 -11.66 -5.60
N ILE A 49 -14.05 -11.42 -4.53
CA ILE A 49 -13.09 -12.40 -3.99
C ILE A 49 -13.81 -13.69 -3.58
N LYS A 50 -14.91 -13.58 -2.83
CA LYS A 50 -15.70 -14.75 -2.39
C LYS A 50 -16.26 -15.54 -3.58
N THR A 51 -16.78 -14.86 -4.60
CA THR A 51 -17.31 -15.50 -5.81
C THR A 51 -16.23 -16.29 -6.56
N GLN A 52 -14.96 -15.87 -6.46
CA GLN A 52 -13.79 -16.55 -7.04
C GLN A 52 -13.23 -17.66 -6.11
N GLY A 53 -13.91 -17.98 -5.02
CA GLY A 53 -13.51 -19.03 -4.07
C GLY A 53 -12.46 -18.58 -3.02
N GLY A 54 -12.15 -17.30 -2.94
CA GLY A 54 -11.26 -16.73 -1.91
C GLY A 54 -12.02 -16.36 -0.64
N GLU A 55 -11.28 -16.02 0.42
CA GLU A 55 -11.83 -15.54 1.69
C GLU A 55 -11.53 -14.05 1.88
N ALA A 56 -12.59 -13.25 2.01
CA ALA A 56 -12.45 -11.81 2.25
C ALA A 56 -13.58 -11.27 3.10
N VAL A 57 -13.29 -10.21 3.86
CA VAL A 57 -14.28 -9.43 4.61
C VAL A 57 -14.01 -7.94 4.38
N PHE A 58 -15.08 -7.16 4.31
CA PHE A 58 -15.03 -5.71 4.27
C PHE A 58 -15.22 -5.14 5.68
N ILE A 59 -14.37 -4.17 6.05
CA ILE A 59 -14.52 -3.34 7.25
C ILE A 59 -14.40 -1.89 6.79
N GLN A 60 -15.51 -1.13 6.97
CA GLN A 60 -15.47 0.30 6.63
C GLN A 60 -14.48 1.02 7.51
N THR A 61 -13.58 1.78 6.89
CA THR A 61 -12.45 2.40 7.60
C THR A 61 -12.08 3.73 6.93
N ASP A 62 -12.23 4.82 7.65
CA ASP A 62 -11.55 6.07 7.33
C ASP A 62 -10.17 6.06 8.00
N VAL A 63 -9.11 5.95 7.20
CA VAL A 63 -7.74 5.89 7.73
C VAL A 63 -7.28 7.21 8.37
N ARG A 64 -8.04 8.30 8.22
CA ARG A 64 -7.81 9.57 8.93
C ARG A 64 -8.28 9.50 10.38
N GLU A 65 -9.22 8.59 10.69
CA GLU A 65 -9.85 8.47 11.99
C GLU A 65 -9.17 7.40 12.85
N PRO A 66 -8.49 7.78 13.97
CA PRO A 66 -7.80 6.81 14.81
C PRO A 66 -8.71 5.71 15.37
N ASN A 67 -9.99 6.02 15.65
CA ASN A 67 -10.93 5.05 16.18
C ASN A 67 -11.33 4.00 15.14
N ASP A 68 -11.45 4.39 13.87
CA ASP A 68 -11.74 3.44 12.79
C ASP A 68 -10.57 2.47 12.59
N ILE A 69 -9.34 2.97 12.68
CA ILE A 69 -8.13 2.13 12.60
C ILE A 69 -8.09 1.14 13.78
N ILE A 70 -8.36 1.60 15.00
CA ILE A 70 -8.43 0.72 16.18
C ILE A 70 -9.50 -0.36 15.96
N HIS A 71 -10.69 0.04 15.52
CA HIS A 71 -11.80 -0.86 15.22
C HIS A 71 -11.44 -1.89 14.14
N LEU A 72 -10.78 -1.47 13.07
CA LEU A 72 -10.31 -2.35 11.99
C LEU A 72 -9.49 -3.53 12.55
N PHE A 73 -8.47 -3.25 13.35
CA PHE A 73 -7.59 -4.30 13.86
C PHE A 73 -8.22 -5.12 14.98
N GLN A 74 -9.09 -4.53 15.81
CA GLN A 74 -9.89 -5.27 16.79
C GLN A 74 -10.80 -6.28 16.08
N LYS A 75 -11.59 -5.84 15.09
CA LYS A 75 -12.48 -6.71 14.31
C LYS A 75 -11.72 -7.78 13.54
N THR A 76 -10.59 -7.43 12.94
CA THR A 76 -9.73 -8.43 12.27
C THR A 76 -9.30 -9.52 13.24
N ASN A 77 -8.87 -9.14 14.45
CA ASN A 77 -8.42 -10.11 15.46
C ASN A 77 -9.61 -10.91 16.05
N GLU A 78 -10.77 -10.31 16.25
CA GLU A 78 -11.99 -11.03 16.67
C GLU A 78 -12.37 -12.13 15.67
N MET A 79 -12.25 -11.84 14.36
CA MET A 79 -12.66 -12.77 13.30
C MET A 79 -11.62 -13.87 13.04
N TYR A 80 -10.33 -13.54 13.07
CA TYR A 80 -9.27 -14.42 12.60
C TYR A 80 -8.22 -14.79 13.65
N GLY A 81 -8.27 -14.16 14.83
CA GLY A 81 -7.36 -14.42 15.95
C GLY A 81 -5.94 -13.87 15.77
N LYS A 82 -5.62 -13.29 14.59
CA LYS A 82 -4.28 -12.80 14.26
C LYS A 82 -4.30 -11.75 13.15
N VAL A 83 -3.18 -11.05 13.01
CA VAL A 83 -2.84 -10.20 11.84
C VAL A 83 -1.43 -10.59 11.43
N ASN A 84 -1.21 -10.99 10.18
CA ASN A 84 0.10 -11.40 9.68
C ASN A 84 0.73 -10.36 8.78
N ILE A 85 -0.08 -9.75 7.91
CA ILE A 85 0.39 -8.82 6.89
C ILE A 85 -0.49 -7.57 6.89
N LEU A 86 0.16 -6.41 6.80
CA LEU A 86 -0.49 -5.12 6.56
C LEU A 86 0.06 -4.51 5.28
N ILE A 87 -0.83 -4.11 4.38
CA ILE A 87 -0.52 -3.31 3.20
C ILE A 87 -1.16 -1.94 3.37
N ASN A 88 -0.36 -0.95 3.72
CA ASN A 88 -0.75 0.45 3.79
C ASN A 88 -0.76 1.04 2.38
N ASN A 89 -1.93 0.98 1.73
CA ASN A 89 -2.09 1.47 0.36
C ASN A 89 -3.02 2.69 0.25
N ALA A 90 -3.91 2.90 1.23
CA ALA A 90 -4.80 4.06 1.23
C ALA A 90 -4.02 5.37 1.03
N GLY A 91 -4.51 6.23 0.14
CA GLY A 91 -3.90 7.50 -0.13
C GLY A 91 -4.65 8.30 -1.19
N VAL A 92 -4.43 9.59 -1.19
CA VAL A 92 -4.96 10.54 -2.17
C VAL A 92 -3.82 11.24 -2.89
N SER A 93 -4.04 11.54 -4.17
CA SER A 93 -3.15 12.32 -5.01
C SER A 93 -3.91 13.57 -5.43
N ARG A 94 -3.49 14.72 -4.91
CA ARG A 94 -4.08 16.03 -5.24
C ARG A 94 -2.96 16.96 -5.65
N TRP A 95 -3.17 17.65 -6.75
CA TRP A 95 -2.24 18.58 -7.36
C TRP A 95 -2.81 19.98 -7.23
N LYS A 96 -2.09 20.89 -6.60
CA LYS A 96 -2.51 22.28 -6.41
C LYS A 96 -1.29 23.17 -6.26
N ASP A 97 -1.37 24.37 -6.84
CA ASP A 97 -0.33 25.39 -6.71
C ASP A 97 0.01 25.60 -5.21
N PRO A 98 1.28 25.51 -4.82
CA PRO A 98 1.69 25.65 -3.42
C PRO A 98 1.35 27.03 -2.83
N LEU A 99 1.19 28.06 -3.65
CA LEU A 99 0.75 29.39 -3.20
C LEU A 99 -0.75 29.47 -2.91
N GLU A 100 -1.53 28.50 -3.42
CA GLU A 100 -2.98 28.40 -3.23
C GLU A 100 -3.40 27.23 -2.35
N LEU A 101 -2.49 26.31 -2.04
CA LEU A 101 -2.76 25.15 -1.19
C LEU A 101 -3.03 25.64 0.24
N THR A 102 -4.25 25.40 0.75
CA THR A 102 -4.58 25.79 2.12
C THR A 102 -3.97 24.82 3.14
N VAL A 103 -3.88 25.28 4.39
CA VAL A 103 -3.37 24.43 5.49
C VAL A 103 -4.26 23.21 5.68
N GLU A 104 -5.57 23.38 5.58
CA GLU A 104 -6.55 22.29 5.74
C GLU A 104 -6.40 21.23 4.64
N GLU A 105 -6.16 21.63 3.40
CA GLU A 105 -5.91 20.72 2.28
C GLU A 105 -4.57 19.98 2.46
N TRP A 106 -3.53 20.69 2.93
CA TRP A 106 -2.25 20.09 3.29
C TRP A 106 -2.43 19.04 4.39
N GLU A 107 -3.09 19.40 5.49
CA GLU A 107 -3.33 18.53 6.64
C GLU A 107 -4.14 17.28 6.24
N ASP A 108 -5.16 17.42 5.38
CA ASP A 108 -5.96 16.29 4.89
C ASP A 108 -5.09 15.29 4.12
N ILE A 109 -4.16 15.77 3.28
CA ILE A 109 -3.22 14.91 2.55
C ILE A 109 -2.24 14.22 3.51
N ILE A 110 -1.69 14.95 4.49
CA ILE A 110 -0.80 14.40 5.52
C ILE A 110 -1.53 13.33 6.35
N HIS A 111 -2.74 13.62 6.78
CA HIS A 111 -3.53 12.68 7.58
C HIS A 111 -3.88 11.42 6.81
N THR A 112 -4.26 11.57 5.55
CA THR A 112 -4.65 10.44 4.70
C THR A 112 -3.46 9.58 4.29
N ASN A 113 -2.34 10.19 3.87
CA ASN A 113 -1.24 9.46 3.23
C ASN A 113 -0.14 9.02 4.21
N LEU A 114 0.20 9.86 5.21
CA LEU A 114 1.36 9.62 6.07
C LEU A 114 0.98 9.25 7.50
N ARG A 115 0.14 10.07 8.17
CA ARG A 115 -0.30 9.77 9.54
C ARG A 115 -1.00 8.42 9.62
N SER A 116 -1.83 8.11 8.63
CA SER A 116 -2.53 6.82 8.54
C SER A 116 -1.59 5.63 8.52
N VAL A 117 -0.49 5.72 7.75
CA VAL A 117 0.53 4.66 7.66
C VAL A 117 1.16 4.40 9.03
N PHE A 118 1.50 5.45 9.77
CA PHE A 118 1.99 5.30 11.14
C PHE A 118 0.96 4.64 12.06
N LEU A 119 -0.28 5.15 12.05
CA LEU A 119 -1.33 4.65 12.92
C LEU A 119 -1.70 3.19 12.62
N CYS A 120 -1.91 2.85 11.35
CA CYS A 120 -2.20 1.46 10.95
C CYS A 120 -1.05 0.52 11.29
N SER A 121 0.21 0.93 11.05
CA SER A 121 1.38 0.12 11.38
C SER A 121 1.49 -0.11 12.89
N ARG A 122 1.26 0.93 13.71
CA ARG A 122 1.25 0.84 15.16
C ARG A 122 0.17 -0.11 15.68
N GLU A 123 -1.06 0.01 15.16
CA GLU A 123 -2.16 -0.84 15.62
C GLU A 123 -1.96 -2.30 15.16
N ALA A 124 -1.52 -2.53 13.91
CA ALA A 124 -1.19 -3.87 13.43
C ALA A 124 -0.10 -4.53 14.28
N ALA A 125 0.95 -3.79 14.61
CA ALA A 125 2.07 -4.31 15.41
C ALA A 125 1.66 -4.80 16.80
N LYS A 126 0.60 -4.25 17.41
CA LYS A 126 0.05 -4.73 18.70
C LYS A 126 -0.45 -6.17 18.63
N TYR A 127 -0.91 -6.60 17.46
CA TYR A 127 -1.36 -7.97 17.21
C TYR A 127 -0.25 -8.84 16.64
N MET A 128 0.51 -8.32 15.67
CA MET A 128 1.64 -9.03 15.05
C MET A 128 2.68 -9.50 16.06
N LYS A 129 3.01 -8.68 17.08
CA LYS A 129 3.97 -9.06 18.15
C LYS A 129 3.56 -10.27 18.98
N LYS A 130 2.31 -10.72 18.86
CA LYS A 130 1.81 -11.92 19.55
C LYS A 130 1.94 -13.18 18.69
N ASN A 131 2.23 -13.03 17.40
CA ASN A 131 2.49 -14.16 16.51
C ASN A 131 3.89 -14.69 16.75
N GLU A 132 4.09 -15.99 16.62
CA GLU A 132 5.39 -16.66 16.76
C GLU A 132 6.45 -16.05 15.81
N ASN A 133 6.05 -15.76 14.57
CA ASN A 133 6.94 -15.23 13.53
C ASN A 133 6.70 -13.73 13.25
N GLY A 134 6.11 -13.00 14.20
CA GLY A 134 5.85 -11.58 14.04
C GLY A 134 4.89 -11.26 12.88
N GLY A 135 5.35 -10.49 11.89
CA GLY A 135 4.55 -10.09 10.74
C GLY A 135 5.31 -9.28 9.68
N ALA A 136 4.61 -8.87 8.64
CA ALA A 136 5.19 -8.04 7.60
C ALA A 136 4.27 -6.84 7.25
N ILE A 137 4.87 -5.67 7.13
CA ILE A 137 4.20 -4.41 6.75
C ILE A 137 4.82 -3.90 5.46
N VAL A 138 3.98 -3.57 4.49
CA VAL A 138 4.39 -2.90 3.25
C VAL A 138 3.66 -1.57 3.14
N ASN A 139 4.42 -0.49 2.99
CA ASN A 139 3.91 0.86 2.86
C ASN A 139 4.01 1.35 1.42
N MET A 140 2.91 1.82 0.83
CA MET A 140 2.89 2.36 -0.53
C MET A 140 3.40 3.80 -0.54
N ALA A 141 4.69 3.96 -0.86
CA ALA A 141 5.30 5.24 -1.18
C ALA A 141 4.96 5.65 -2.64
N SER A 142 5.89 6.22 -3.35
CA SER A 142 5.82 6.57 -4.78
C SER A 142 7.21 6.98 -5.25
N THR A 143 7.46 6.94 -6.57
CA THR A 143 8.59 7.62 -7.18
C THR A 143 8.62 9.13 -6.87
N ARG A 144 7.48 9.72 -6.48
CA ARG A 144 7.41 11.11 -5.98
C ARG A 144 8.15 11.35 -4.66
N ALA A 145 8.66 10.32 -4.01
CA ALA A 145 9.61 10.46 -2.91
C ALA A 145 11.01 10.92 -3.37
N PHE A 146 11.32 10.81 -4.67
CA PHE A 146 12.66 11.04 -5.24
C PHE A 146 12.66 12.01 -6.42
N MET A 147 11.54 12.15 -7.10
CA MET A 147 11.36 13.06 -8.23
C MET A 147 9.96 13.69 -8.18
N SER A 148 9.81 14.88 -8.72
CA SER A 148 8.58 15.66 -8.55
C SER A 148 8.04 16.18 -9.88
N GLU A 149 6.78 16.50 -9.89
CA GLU A 149 6.11 17.34 -10.86
C GLU A 149 5.66 18.63 -10.17
N PRO A 150 5.44 19.71 -10.90
CA PRO A 150 4.85 20.92 -10.31
C PRO A 150 3.55 20.62 -9.57
N HIS A 151 3.29 21.34 -8.50
CA HIS A 151 2.06 21.23 -7.71
C HIS A 151 1.88 19.91 -6.93
N SER A 152 2.97 19.16 -6.70
CA SER A 152 2.96 17.85 -6.04
C SER A 152 3.52 17.85 -4.61
N GLU A 153 3.78 19.03 -4.02
CA GLU A 153 4.58 19.19 -2.80
C GLU A 153 4.02 18.40 -1.62
N ALA A 154 2.71 18.51 -1.34
CA ALA A 154 2.08 17.79 -0.24
C ALA A 154 2.14 16.26 -0.46
N TYR A 155 1.86 15.81 -1.68
CA TYR A 155 1.95 14.40 -2.03
C TYR A 155 3.39 13.88 -1.91
N ALA A 156 4.35 14.59 -2.50
CA ALA A 156 5.77 14.25 -2.45
C ALA A 156 6.29 14.19 -1.01
N ALA A 157 5.94 15.19 -0.17
CA ALA A 157 6.29 15.20 1.24
C ALA A 157 5.79 13.95 1.97
N THR A 158 4.51 13.54 1.72
CA THR A 158 3.98 12.32 2.34
C THR A 158 4.72 11.08 1.86
N LYS A 159 5.06 10.98 0.56
CA LYS A 159 5.70 9.80 -0.01
C LYS A 159 7.16 9.67 0.40
N GLY A 160 7.89 10.79 0.51
CA GLY A 160 9.21 10.83 1.14
C GLY A 160 9.15 10.47 2.63
N GLY A 161 8.16 11.01 3.34
CA GLY A 161 7.90 10.68 4.75
C GLY A 161 7.61 9.19 4.98
N ILE A 162 6.88 8.53 4.07
CA ILE A 162 6.62 7.07 4.15
C ILE A 162 7.92 6.27 4.04
N VAL A 163 8.83 6.64 3.14
CA VAL A 163 10.12 5.94 3.00
C VAL A 163 10.91 6.07 4.30
N ALA A 164 11.03 7.27 4.87
CA ALA A 164 11.72 7.51 6.14
C ALA A 164 11.04 6.78 7.30
N LEU A 165 9.70 6.84 7.38
CA LEU A 165 8.93 6.15 8.41
C LEU A 165 9.11 4.63 8.35
N SER A 166 9.21 4.05 7.15
CA SER A 166 9.33 2.60 6.97
C SER A 166 10.61 2.05 7.60
N HIS A 167 11.78 2.67 7.35
CA HIS A 167 13.02 2.19 7.98
C HIS A 167 13.04 2.47 9.49
N ALA A 168 12.45 3.56 9.97
CA ALA A 168 12.36 3.85 11.40
C ALA A 168 11.49 2.81 12.13
N LEU A 169 10.33 2.44 11.54
CA LEU A 169 9.46 1.40 12.09
C LEU A 169 10.13 0.01 12.01
N ALA A 170 10.90 -0.29 10.96
CA ALA A 170 11.64 -1.55 10.84
C ALA A 170 12.59 -1.76 12.03
N VAL A 171 13.31 -0.70 12.42
CA VAL A 171 14.20 -0.74 13.59
C VAL A 171 13.38 -0.89 14.88
N SER A 172 12.31 -0.09 15.05
CA SER A 172 11.51 -0.10 16.28
C SER A 172 10.75 -1.41 16.50
N PHE A 173 10.35 -2.09 15.42
CA PHE A 173 9.57 -3.33 15.50
C PHE A 173 10.42 -4.60 15.38
N SER A 174 11.73 -4.49 15.17
CA SER A 174 12.63 -5.63 15.05
C SER A 174 12.62 -6.58 16.27
N PRO A 175 12.46 -6.09 17.55
CA PRO A 175 12.38 -7.01 18.69
C PRO A 175 11.14 -7.92 18.67
N TYR A 176 10.17 -7.62 17.81
CA TYR A 176 8.92 -8.39 17.67
C TYR A 176 8.90 -9.21 16.37
N HIS A 177 10.02 -9.34 15.66
CA HIS A 177 10.12 -10.03 14.37
C HIS A 177 9.16 -9.46 13.31
N ILE A 178 8.84 -8.16 13.37
CA ILE A 178 7.99 -7.49 12.39
C ILE A 178 8.88 -6.76 11.39
N ARG A 179 8.78 -7.18 10.13
CA ARG A 179 9.48 -6.54 9.01
C ARG A 179 8.65 -5.40 8.45
N VAL A 180 9.28 -4.28 8.16
CA VAL A 180 8.62 -3.11 7.56
C VAL A 180 9.41 -2.66 6.35
N ASN A 181 8.76 -2.63 5.19
CA ASN A 181 9.36 -2.18 3.94
C ASN A 181 8.40 -1.22 3.22
N SER A 182 8.89 -0.54 2.21
CA SER A 182 8.07 0.29 1.33
C SER A 182 8.26 -0.09 -0.13
N ILE A 183 7.24 0.19 -0.93
CA ILE A 183 7.30 0.14 -2.39
C ILE A 183 7.06 1.56 -2.90
N SER A 184 7.87 1.98 -3.86
CA SER A 184 7.70 3.23 -4.61
C SER A 184 7.25 2.90 -6.04
N PRO A 185 5.94 2.85 -6.31
CA PRO A 185 5.44 2.68 -7.66
C PRO A 185 5.77 3.89 -8.54
N GLY A 186 6.04 3.64 -9.82
CA GLY A 186 5.98 4.66 -10.86
C GLY A 186 4.56 4.85 -11.37
N TRP A 187 4.42 5.13 -12.67
CA TRP A 187 3.10 5.19 -13.30
C TRP A 187 2.51 3.78 -13.42
N ILE A 188 1.45 3.54 -12.67
CA ILE A 188 0.65 2.31 -12.68
C ILE A 188 -0.75 2.68 -13.16
N GLU A 189 -1.11 2.29 -14.37
CA GLU A 189 -2.44 2.54 -14.91
C GLU A 189 -3.44 1.54 -14.30
N THR A 190 -4.52 2.08 -13.71
CA THR A 190 -5.47 1.30 -12.92
C THR A 190 -6.86 1.18 -13.54
N LYS A 191 -7.16 1.97 -14.58
CA LYS A 191 -8.52 2.07 -15.15
C LYS A 191 -8.58 1.78 -16.66
N ASN A 192 -7.75 2.46 -17.43
CA ASN A 192 -7.87 2.55 -18.88
C ASN A 192 -6.59 2.09 -19.60
N TYR A 193 -6.02 0.98 -19.18
CA TYR A 193 -4.75 0.49 -19.71
C TYR A 193 -4.75 0.34 -21.25
N GLU A 194 -5.87 -0.08 -21.82
CA GLU A 194 -6.03 -0.28 -23.27
C GLU A 194 -6.11 1.04 -24.06
N ASN A 195 -6.29 2.18 -23.39
CA ASN A 195 -6.32 3.50 -24.00
C ASN A 195 -4.93 4.18 -24.02
N LEU A 196 -3.93 3.53 -23.45
CA LEU A 196 -2.55 4.03 -23.48
C LEU A 196 -1.99 3.93 -24.90
N ASN A 197 -1.21 4.92 -25.28
CA ASN A 197 -0.56 4.97 -26.57
C ASN A 197 0.93 4.56 -26.48
N GLU A 198 1.61 4.43 -27.61
CA GLU A 198 3.00 4.00 -27.69
C GLU A 198 3.95 4.98 -26.96
N ILE A 199 3.66 6.27 -26.98
CA ILE A 199 4.46 7.28 -26.28
C ILE A 199 4.41 7.04 -24.78
N ASP A 200 3.24 6.69 -24.21
CA ASP A 200 3.11 6.38 -22.78
C ASP A 200 4.00 5.20 -22.38
N HIS A 201 3.98 4.16 -23.20
CA HIS A 201 4.79 2.96 -22.95
C HIS A 201 6.30 3.23 -23.08
N SER A 202 6.71 4.00 -24.07
CA SER A 202 8.12 4.28 -24.41
C SER A 202 8.85 5.12 -23.33
N GLN A 203 8.11 5.79 -22.45
CA GLN A 203 8.70 6.51 -21.33
C GLN A 203 9.42 5.58 -20.34
N HIS A 204 9.06 4.30 -20.34
CA HIS A 204 9.59 3.30 -19.42
C HIS A 204 10.62 2.41 -20.11
N PRO A 205 11.87 2.28 -19.60
CA PRO A 205 12.85 1.30 -20.10
C PRO A 205 12.31 -0.13 -20.19
N ALA A 206 11.35 -0.50 -19.35
CA ALA A 206 10.66 -1.80 -19.42
C ALA A 206 9.71 -1.93 -20.63
N GLY A 207 9.57 -0.90 -21.47
CA GLY A 207 8.76 -0.90 -22.70
C GLY A 207 7.26 -0.85 -22.46
N ARG A 208 6.81 -0.57 -21.24
CA ARG A 208 5.38 -0.48 -20.92
C ARG A 208 5.09 0.30 -19.64
N VAL A 209 3.93 0.91 -19.57
CA VAL A 209 3.34 1.42 -18.33
C VAL A 209 3.08 0.27 -17.35
N GLY A 210 3.23 0.52 -16.05
CA GLY A 210 2.99 -0.47 -15.01
C GLY A 210 1.52 -0.86 -14.88
N ARG A 211 1.27 -2.06 -14.36
CA ARG A 211 -0.05 -2.57 -14.01
C ARG A 211 -0.13 -2.85 -12.52
N PRO A 212 -1.31 -2.80 -11.89
CA PRO A 212 -1.47 -3.09 -10.46
C PRO A 212 -0.86 -4.45 -10.02
N ILE A 213 -0.87 -5.44 -10.91
CA ILE A 213 -0.25 -6.75 -10.66
C ILE A 213 1.27 -6.68 -10.44
N ASP A 214 1.95 -5.69 -11.03
CA ASP A 214 3.40 -5.52 -10.83
C ASP A 214 3.69 -5.14 -9.38
N ILE A 215 2.83 -4.33 -8.78
CA ILE A 215 2.92 -3.92 -7.37
C ILE A 215 2.53 -5.07 -6.44
N ALA A 216 1.50 -5.85 -6.78
CA ALA A 216 1.13 -7.03 -6.00
C ALA A 216 2.28 -8.05 -5.91
N LYS A 217 3.04 -8.25 -6.99
CA LYS A 217 4.24 -9.11 -6.97
C LYS A 217 5.32 -8.57 -6.03
N GLY A 218 5.52 -7.26 -5.99
CA GLY A 218 6.41 -6.61 -5.01
C GLY A 218 5.96 -6.82 -3.57
N CYS A 219 4.65 -6.71 -3.31
CA CYS A 219 4.08 -7.02 -1.99
C CYS A 219 4.35 -8.47 -1.59
N PHE A 220 4.14 -9.43 -2.48
CA PHE A 220 4.43 -10.84 -2.19
C PHE A 220 5.90 -11.04 -1.83
N TYR A 221 6.82 -10.49 -2.61
CA TYR A 221 8.25 -10.60 -2.34
C TYR A 221 8.62 -10.07 -0.95
N LEU A 222 8.10 -8.91 -0.57
CA LEU A 222 8.41 -8.27 0.72
C LEU A 222 7.70 -8.93 1.92
N THR A 223 6.63 -9.68 1.69
CA THR A 223 5.86 -10.31 2.78
C THR A 223 6.05 -11.82 2.87
N ASP A 224 6.75 -12.43 1.91
CA ASP A 224 7.11 -13.84 1.97
C ASP A 224 7.95 -14.12 3.23
N PRO A 225 7.56 -15.09 4.08
CA PRO A 225 8.37 -15.47 5.23
C PRO A 225 9.78 -15.96 4.91
N GLU A 226 10.00 -16.50 3.69
CA GLU A 226 11.34 -16.93 3.24
C GLU A 226 12.29 -15.75 2.98
N ASN A 227 11.75 -14.53 2.82
CA ASN A 227 12.52 -13.30 2.63
C ASN A 227 12.71 -12.53 3.95
N ASP A 228 13.02 -13.24 5.03
CA ASP A 228 13.08 -12.70 6.39
C ASP A 228 14.22 -11.70 6.62
N PHE A 229 15.24 -11.70 5.76
CA PHE A 229 16.39 -10.79 5.83
C PHE A 229 16.15 -9.42 5.17
N ILE A 230 14.92 -9.16 4.66
CA ILE A 230 14.57 -7.91 4.00
C ILE A 230 13.67 -7.07 4.90
N THR A 231 14.23 -6.03 5.50
CA THR A 231 13.49 -5.04 6.29
C THR A 231 14.11 -3.64 6.16
N GLY A 232 13.31 -2.59 6.35
CA GLY A 232 13.74 -1.20 6.23
C GLY A 232 14.02 -0.74 4.80
N GLN A 233 13.70 -1.54 3.78
CA GLN A 233 14.01 -1.25 2.39
C GLN A 233 12.87 -0.52 1.69
N ASN A 234 13.24 0.27 0.67
CA ASN A 234 12.31 0.81 -0.30
C ASN A 234 12.62 0.23 -1.68
N ILE A 235 11.65 -0.46 -2.28
CA ILE A 235 11.79 -1.01 -3.63
C ILE A 235 11.05 -0.11 -4.63
N VAL A 236 11.78 0.45 -5.59
CA VAL A 236 11.20 1.20 -6.70
C VAL A 236 10.69 0.20 -7.75
N ILE A 237 9.41 0.31 -8.11
CA ILE A 237 8.77 -0.50 -9.15
C ILE A 237 8.12 0.45 -10.17
N ASP A 238 8.91 0.89 -11.13
CA ASP A 238 8.56 1.98 -12.04
C ASP A 238 8.92 1.73 -13.52
N GLY A 239 9.31 0.51 -13.84
CA GLY A 239 9.77 0.16 -15.19
C GLY A 239 11.09 0.83 -15.59
N GLY A 240 11.84 1.35 -14.64
CA GLY A 240 13.12 2.04 -14.87
C GLY A 240 12.99 3.53 -15.19
N MET A 241 11.81 4.12 -15.03
CA MET A 241 11.55 5.51 -15.39
C MET A 241 12.44 6.48 -14.58
N THR A 242 12.62 6.27 -13.28
CA THR A 242 13.42 7.16 -12.41
C THR A 242 14.92 7.13 -12.66
N ILE A 243 15.43 6.11 -13.34
CA ILE A 243 16.85 5.97 -13.66
C ILE A 243 17.18 6.31 -15.13
N LYS A 244 16.15 6.57 -15.94
CA LYS A 244 16.32 6.95 -17.34
C LYS A 244 16.80 8.39 -17.42
N MET A 245 18.00 8.61 -17.98
CA MET A 245 18.47 9.93 -18.29
C MET A 245 17.81 10.43 -19.58
N ILE A 246 17.30 11.66 -19.56
CA ILE A 246 16.66 12.30 -20.69
C ILE A 246 17.55 13.45 -21.14
N TYR A 247 17.96 13.43 -22.41
CA TYR A 247 18.60 14.56 -23.08
C TYR A 247 17.61 15.17 -24.06
N GLU A 248 17.53 16.48 -24.09
CA GLU A 248 16.89 17.19 -25.20
C GLU A 248 17.88 17.21 -26.38
N GLU A 249 17.46 16.71 -27.55
CA GLU A 249 18.19 16.78 -28.81
C GLU A 249 17.81 18.05 -29.59
#